data_beeb6e56031bdb9f1ee159278b8bee88
#
_entry.id   beeb6e56031bdb9f1ee159278b8bee88
#
_cell.length_a   1.000
_cell.length_b   1.000
_cell.length_c   1.000
_cell.angle_alpha   90.00
_cell.angle_beta   90.00
_cell.angle_gamma   90.00
#
_symmetry.space_group_name_H-M   'P 1'
#
loop_
_entity.id
_entity.type
_entity.pdbx_description
1 polymer ?
#
loop_
_entity_poly.entity_id
_entity_poly.type
_entity_poly.pdbx_seq_one_letter_code
_entity_poly.pdbx_strand_id
1 'polypeptide(L)'
;MAKQNNKPIIDDLISSLVQVLKVKKNLILQGAPGTGKTYIAKKLAASMIGKDFEESSQFKIVQFHPSYTYEDFVRGIIVTTDNDGNLTYVPTNKILADFAKEANDNYVDSHKESLAVNKLNWVREQWSKYKTYLSQEMQGNEDVKIGNYILTGVNPSNIVIGTYNLSDNLIVEAYIAREIDHDKEYTPPYFLKATWTTVSVFSSYLQEHNQTYQAPNGVLKDKIELKNFILIIDEINRANLPMVLGELIYALEYRGRKVETLYNVEGDNNIILPPNLYIIGTMNTADRSVGHIDYAIRRRFAFEYIESRNIKDEKLQDGEKFDDKLFNSVQKIFDNQTWLSEEFDKRDVAIGHSYFITTKVMSREMRIKYEIRPLLEEYIKDGILKKEYGGKQIQEELNSILK
;
A
#
# COMPACT_ATOMS: atom_id res chain seq x y z
N MET A 1 -1.09 43.13 18.69
CA MET A 1 0.00 42.14 18.64
C MET A 1 -0.62 40.78 18.37
N ALA A 2 -0.61 40.34 17.12
CA ALA A 2 -1.13 39.06 16.71
C ALA A 2 -0.20 37.96 17.25
N LYS A 3 -0.76 36.99 17.98
CA LYS A 3 -0.05 35.77 18.35
C LYS A 3 0.28 35.03 17.04
N GLN A 4 1.55 35.06 16.63
CA GLN A 4 2.05 34.12 15.65
C GLN A 4 1.83 32.70 16.21
N ASN A 5 0.90 31.97 15.59
CA ASN A 5 0.74 30.55 15.81
C ASN A 5 2.01 29.89 15.26
N ASN A 6 2.95 29.51 16.11
CA ASN A 6 4.03 28.60 15.78
C ASN A 6 3.44 27.20 15.58
N LYS A 7 2.82 26.96 14.42
CA LYS A 7 2.60 25.59 13.97
C LYS A 7 3.98 24.96 13.73
N PRO A 8 4.18 23.71 14.17
CA PRO A 8 5.41 22.99 13.85
C PRO A 8 5.58 22.95 12.32
N ILE A 9 6.80 23.19 11.85
CA ILE A 9 7.16 23.17 10.41
C ILE A 9 6.70 21.86 9.72
N ILE A 10 6.70 20.77 10.48
CA ILE A 10 6.21 19.45 10.04
C ILE A 10 4.72 19.44 9.71
N ASP A 11 3.87 20.09 10.50
CA ASP A 11 2.42 20.08 10.28
C ASP A 11 2.02 20.82 9.00
N ASP A 12 2.75 21.89 8.68
CA ASP A 12 2.55 22.64 7.43
C ASP A 12 3.02 21.82 6.23
N LEU A 13 4.15 21.10 6.34
CA LEU A 13 4.62 20.17 5.32
C LEU A 13 3.61 19.04 5.09
N ILE A 14 3.13 18.38 6.15
CA ILE A 14 2.11 17.32 6.05
C ILE A 14 0.85 17.85 5.37
N SER A 15 0.37 19.03 5.77
CA SER A 15 -0.83 19.65 5.18
C SER A 15 -0.66 19.91 3.68
N SER A 16 0.50 20.41 3.26
CA SER A 16 0.84 20.64 1.87
C SER A 16 0.91 19.33 1.08
N LEU A 17 1.60 18.32 1.60
CA LEU A 17 1.76 17.03 0.93
C LEU A 17 0.44 16.25 0.82
N VAL A 18 -0.47 16.38 1.78
CA VAL A 18 -1.84 15.84 1.68
C VAL A 18 -2.57 16.44 0.47
N GLN A 19 -2.43 17.75 0.22
CA GLN A 19 -3.04 18.36 -0.97
C GLN A 19 -2.41 17.83 -2.26
N VAL A 20 -1.09 17.68 -2.30
CA VAL A 20 -0.39 17.07 -3.44
C VAL A 20 -0.89 15.64 -3.69
N LEU A 21 -0.99 14.82 -2.65
CA LEU A 21 -1.50 13.45 -2.73
C LEU A 21 -2.95 13.40 -3.24
N LYS A 22 -3.83 14.28 -2.77
CA LYS A 22 -5.21 14.34 -3.24
C LYS A 22 -5.32 14.57 -4.75
N VAL A 23 -4.37 15.30 -5.34
CA VAL A 23 -4.33 15.58 -6.77
C VAL A 23 -3.58 14.50 -7.54
N LYS A 24 -2.33 14.20 -7.14
CA LYS A 24 -1.42 13.31 -7.88
C LYS A 24 -1.62 11.84 -7.59
N LYS A 25 -2.18 11.48 -6.44
CA LYS A 25 -2.39 10.11 -5.94
C LYS A 25 -1.10 9.34 -5.61
N ASN A 26 0.03 9.75 -6.17
CA ASN A 26 1.32 9.08 -6.02
C ASN A 26 2.39 10.10 -5.62
N LEU A 27 3.15 9.80 -4.56
CA LEU A 27 4.19 10.67 -4.01
C LEU A 27 5.44 9.84 -3.72
N ILE A 28 6.61 10.38 -4.01
CA ILE A 28 7.90 9.83 -3.55
C ILE A 28 8.57 10.86 -2.64
N LEU A 29 8.86 10.44 -1.41
CA LEU A 29 9.68 11.17 -0.46
C LEU A 29 11.13 10.74 -0.65
N GLN A 30 11.99 11.65 -1.10
CA GLN A 30 13.38 11.37 -1.40
C GLN A 30 14.31 12.17 -0.48
N GLY A 31 15.53 11.67 -0.26
CA GLY A 31 16.53 12.36 0.54
C GLY A 31 17.52 11.40 1.19
N ALA A 32 18.51 11.97 1.87
CA ALA A 32 19.58 11.23 2.54
C ALA A 32 19.05 10.26 3.62
N PRO A 33 19.84 9.26 4.03
CA PRO A 33 19.48 8.39 5.15
C PRO A 33 19.24 9.18 6.44
N GLY A 34 18.20 8.78 7.20
CA GLY A 34 17.91 9.38 8.51
C GLY A 34 17.21 10.74 8.48
N THR A 35 16.68 11.18 7.33
CA THR A 35 15.89 12.43 7.22
C THR A 35 14.41 12.28 7.62
N GLY A 36 13.98 11.09 8.04
CA GLY A 36 12.62 10.87 8.53
C GLY A 36 11.57 10.62 7.42
N LYS A 37 11.96 10.18 6.22
CA LYS A 37 11.04 9.90 5.08
C LYS A 37 9.90 8.97 5.46
N THR A 38 10.21 7.80 6.01
CA THR A 38 9.20 6.81 6.43
C THR A 38 8.32 7.34 7.58
N TYR A 39 8.89 8.14 8.49
CA TYR A 39 8.12 8.83 9.54
C TYR A 39 7.11 9.82 8.94
N ILE A 40 7.51 10.63 7.96
CA ILE A 40 6.62 11.56 7.25
C ILE A 40 5.56 10.79 6.46
N ALA A 41 5.92 9.69 5.78
CA ALA A 41 4.95 8.84 5.08
C ALA A 41 3.86 8.30 6.04
N LYS A 42 4.25 7.83 7.23
CA LYS A 42 3.32 7.40 8.28
C LYS A 42 2.47 8.56 8.83
N LYS A 43 3.04 9.76 8.98
CA LYS A 43 2.27 10.96 9.38
C LYS A 43 1.24 11.36 8.33
N LEU A 44 1.54 11.23 7.03
CA LEU A 44 0.58 11.43 5.95
C LEU A 44 -0.56 10.41 6.04
N ALA A 45 -0.25 9.14 6.26
CA ALA A 45 -1.27 8.10 6.46
C ALA A 45 -2.17 8.41 7.67
N ALA A 46 -1.59 8.76 8.81
CA ALA A 46 -2.32 9.17 10.00
C ALA A 46 -3.24 10.38 9.77
N SER A 47 -2.78 11.35 8.98
CA SER A 47 -3.57 12.55 8.63
C SER A 47 -4.75 12.24 7.71
N MET A 48 -4.65 11.20 6.86
CA MET A 48 -5.66 10.86 5.86
C MET A 48 -6.62 9.76 6.29
N ILE A 49 -6.24 8.89 7.23
CA ILE A 49 -7.02 7.75 7.71
C ILE A 49 -7.50 8.01 9.15
N GLY A 50 -6.61 8.47 10.03
CA GLY A 50 -6.84 8.64 11.46
C GLY A 50 -5.67 8.13 12.31
N LYS A 51 -5.76 8.31 13.63
CA LYS A 51 -4.63 8.00 14.54
C LYS A 51 -4.28 6.52 14.61
N ASP A 52 -5.27 5.64 14.50
CA ASP A 52 -5.12 4.19 14.62
C ASP A 52 -4.94 3.54 13.24
N PHE A 53 -4.32 4.27 12.31
CA PHE A 53 -4.20 3.86 10.91
C PHE A 53 -3.41 2.55 10.71
N GLU A 54 -2.44 2.25 11.57
CA GLU A 54 -1.58 1.06 11.43
C GLU A 54 -2.36 -0.25 11.62
N GLU A 55 -3.44 -0.23 12.40
CA GLU A 55 -4.34 -1.37 12.61
C GLU A 55 -5.49 -1.43 11.59
N SER A 56 -5.61 -0.41 10.75
CA SER A 56 -6.69 -0.30 9.76
C SER A 56 -6.42 -1.10 8.50
N SER A 57 -7.45 -1.76 7.95
CA SER A 57 -7.39 -2.36 6.61
C SER A 57 -7.11 -1.33 5.50
N GLN A 58 -7.26 -0.04 5.79
CA GLN A 58 -6.99 1.07 4.87
C GLN A 58 -5.49 1.39 4.71
N PHE A 59 -4.63 0.70 5.45
CA PHE A 59 -3.19 0.96 5.47
C PHE A 59 -2.40 -0.30 5.18
N LYS A 60 -1.42 -0.18 4.28
CA LYS A 60 -0.39 -1.21 4.07
C LYS A 60 0.97 -0.56 3.88
N ILE A 61 2.00 -1.24 4.38
CA ILE A 61 3.40 -0.88 4.15
C ILE A 61 4.15 -2.11 3.66
N VAL A 62 4.95 -1.91 2.61
CA VAL A 62 5.85 -2.94 2.06
C VAL A 62 7.22 -2.33 1.87
N GLN A 63 8.26 -3.14 1.99
CA GLN A 63 9.62 -2.73 1.71
C GLN A 63 10.12 -3.43 0.46
N PHE A 64 10.61 -2.66 -0.51
CA PHE A 64 11.20 -3.24 -1.71
C PHE A 64 12.65 -3.64 -1.48
N HIS A 65 13.08 -4.68 -2.19
CA HIS A 65 14.45 -5.18 -2.25
C HIS A 65 14.78 -5.59 -3.70
N PRO A 66 16.07 -5.77 -4.05
CA PRO A 66 16.47 -6.01 -5.45
C PRO A 66 15.81 -7.22 -6.14
N SER A 67 15.39 -8.22 -5.37
CA SER A 67 14.72 -9.42 -5.91
C SER A 67 13.19 -9.32 -5.91
N TYR A 68 12.61 -8.15 -5.62
CA TYR A 68 11.15 -7.97 -5.62
C TYR A 68 10.61 -7.96 -7.04
N THR A 69 9.61 -8.78 -7.33
CA THR A 69 9.07 -9.00 -8.69
C THR A 69 7.61 -8.57 -8.82
N TYR A 70 7.08 -8.62 -10.03
CA TYR A 70 5.66 -8.45 -10.31
C TYR A 70 4.82 -9.52 -9.59
N GLU A 71 5.32 -10.76 -9.59
CA GLU A 71 4.68 -11.91 -8.97
C GLU A 71 4.62 -11.81 -7.44
N ASP A 72 5.50 -11.03 -6.83
CA ASP A 72 5.47 -10.76 -5.38
C ASP A 72 4.50 -9.64 -5.01
N PHE A 73 4.25 -8.72 -5.95
CA PHE A 73 3.57 -7.46 -5.64
C PHE A 73 2.17 -7.34 -6.24
N VAL A 74 1.99 -7.75 -7.48
CA VAL A 74 0.74 -7.53 -8.23
C VAL A 74 -0.09 -8.80 -8.32
N ARG A 75 0.35 -9.76 -9.10
CA ARG A 75 -0.27 -11.07 -9.31
C ARG A 75 0.80 -12.11 -9.55
N GLY A 76 0.62 -13.30 -9.04
CA GLY A 76 1.58 -14.39 -9.23
C GLY A 76 0.91 -15.74 -9.10
N ILE A 77 1.68 -16.80 -9.39
CA ILE A 77 1.22 -18.17 -9.25
C ILE A 77 1.66 -18.70 -7.89
N ILE A 78 0.72 -19.36 -7.20
CA ILE A 78 1.04 -20.17 -6.03
C ILE A 78 0.89 -21.65 -6.37
N VAL A 79 1.69 -22.48 -5.75
CA VAL A 79 1.57 -23.93 -5.84
C VAL A 79 0.75 -24.41 -4.68
N THR A 80 -0.34 -25.14 -4.97
CA THR A 80 -1.21 -25.79 -3.99
C THR A 80 -1.28 -27.27 -4.30
N THR A 81 -1.72 -28.07 -3.34
CA THR A 81 -2.06 -29.48 -3.54
C THR A 81 -3.56 -29.64 -3.61
N ASP A 82 -4.06 -30.38 -4.60
CA ASP A 82 -5.46 -30.80 -4.63
C ASP A 82 -5.73 -31.91 -3.60
N ASN A 83 -7.00 -32.34 -3.49
CA ASN A 83 -7.42 -33.38 -2.55
C ASN A 83 -6.79 -34.75 -2.85
N ASP A 84 -6.28 -34.96 -4.06
CA ASP A 84 -5.63 -36.18 -4.51
C ASP A 84 -4.10 -36.14 -4.34
N GLY A 85 -3.57 -35.04 -3.79
CA GLY A 85 -2.12 -34.82 -3.56
C GLY A 85 -1.35 -34.35 -4.79
N ASN A 86 -2.01 -33.99 -5.91
CA ASN A 86 -1.36 -33.47 -7.09
C ASN A 86 -1.06 -31.97 -6.95
N LEU A 87 0.06 -31.52 -7.50
CA LEU A 87 0.42 -30.11 -7.52
C LEU A 87 -0.46 -29.35 -8.53
N THR A 88 -1.10 -28.29 -8.05
CA THR A 88 -1.86 -27.35 -8.87
C THR A 88 -1.26 -25.96 -8.81
N TYR A 89 -1.28 -25.23 -9.94
CA TYR A 89 -0.75 -23.88 -10.09
C TYR A 89 -1.91 -22.89 -10.18
N VAL A 90 -2.06 -22.06 -9.16
CA VAL A 90 -3.20 -21.15 -9.04
C VAL A 90 -2.74 -19.71 -9.12
N PRO A 91 -3.17 -18.94 -10.14
CA PRO A 91 -2.97 -17.50 -10.17
C PRO A 91 -3.67 -16.83 -9.00
N THR A 92 -2.97 -15.93 -8.30
CA THR A 92 -3.50 -15.20 -7.14
C THR A 92 -3.13 -13.74 -7.20
N ASN A 93 -3.97 -12.91 -6.63
CA ASN A 93 -3.62 -11.54 -6.34
C ASN A 93 -2.51 -11.49 -5.27
N LYS A 94 -1.74 -10.43 -5.31
CA LYS A 94 -0.75 -10.08 -4.28
C LYS A 94 -1.11 -8.73 -3.66
N ILE A 95 -0.22 -8.21 -2.84
CA ILE A 95 -0.47 -7.06 -1.96
C ILE A 95 -1.14 -5.89 -2.69
N LEU A 96 -0.63 -5.47 -3.85
CA LEU A 96 -1.20 -4.33 -4.57
C LEU A 96 -2.58 -4.64 -5.15
N ALA A 97 -2.75 -5.81 -5.79
CA ALA A 97 -4.01 -6.17 -6.42
C ALA A 97 -5.15 -6.37 -5.40
N ASP A 98 -4.85 -7.06 -4.27
CA ASP A 98 -5.83 -7.21 -3.19
C ASP A 98 -6.19 -5.87 -2.56
N PHE A 99 -5.19 -5.05 -2.26
CA PHE A 99 -5.43 -3.74 -1.65
C PHE A 99 -6.16 -2.78 -2.59
N ALA A 100 -5.87 -2.84 -3.89
CA ALA A 100 -6.59 -2.09 -4.90
C ALA A 100 -8.06 -2.56 -5.04
N LYS A 101 -8.32 -3.86 -4.92
CA LYS A 101 -9.68 -4.43 -4.91
C LYS A 101 -10.48 -3.93 -3.71
N GLU A 102 -9.93 -4.01 -2.50
CA GLU A 102 -10.57 -3.49 -1.27
C GLU A 102 -10.91 -1.99 -1.39
N ALA A 103 -9.95 -1.21 -1.90
CA ALA A 103 -10.15 0.22 -2.12
C ALA A 103 -11.21 0.51 -3.18
N ASN A 104 -11.23 -0.27 -4.28
CA ASN A 104 -12.21 -0.12 -5.35
C ASN A 104 -13.62 -0.51 -4.91
N ASP A 105 -13.75 -1.57 -4.13
CA ASP A 105 -15.04 -1.99 -3.56
C ASP A 105 -15.61 -0.88 -2.68
N ASN A 106 -14.82 -0.28 -1.79
CA ASN A 106 -15.24 0.88 -1.01
C ASN A 106 -15.59 2.09 -1.90
N TYR A 107 -14.78 2.37 -2.93
CA TYR A 107 -15.03 3.48 -3.86
C TYR A 107 -16.37 3.31 -4.56
N VAL A 108 -16.64 2.15 -5.14
CA VAL A 108 -17.88 1.84 -5.83
C VAL A 108 -19.08 1.91 -4.86
N ASP A 109 -18.95 1.29 -3.68
CA ASP A 109 -20.02 1.24 -2.69
C ASP A 109 -20.36 2.63 -2.14
N SER A 110 -19.37 3.50 -1.94
CA SER A 110 -19.59 4.88 -1.48
C SER A 110 -20.34 5.77 -2.49
N HIS A 111 -20.35 5.37 -3.78
CA HIS A 111 -21.04 6.10 -4.86
C HIS A 111 -22.39 5.48 -5.25
N LYS A 112 -22.74 4.32 -4.67
CA LYS A 112 -24.08 3.74 -4.84
C LYS A 112 -25.11 4.46 -3.98
N GLU A 113 -26.37 4.44 -4.41
CA GLU A 113 -27.47 4.88 -3.56
C GLU A 113 -27.54 3.97 -2.32
N SER A 114 -27.82 4.56 -1.15
CA SER A 114 -27.73 3.87 0.16
C SER A 114 -28.60 2.60 0.25
N LEU A 115 -29.75 2.58 -0.40
CA LEU A 115 -30.65 1.42 -0.44
C LEU A 115 -30.04 0.22 -1.18
N ALA A 116 -29.35 0.47 -2.29
CA ALA A 116 -28.68 -0.56 -3.09
C ALA A 116 -27.49 -1.16 -2.32
N VAL A 117 -26.75 -0.32 -1.56
CA VAL A 117 -25.60 -0.76 -0.77
C VAL A 117 -26.05 -1.62 0.42
N ASN A 118 -27.11 -1.24 1.11
CA ASN A 118 -27.65 -2.02 2.23
C ASN A 118 -28.14 -3.39 1.75
N LYS A 119 -28.79 -3.44 0.60
CA LYS A 119 -29.22 -4.71 -0.01
C LYS A 119 -28.00 -5.56 -0.40
N LEU A 120 -26.99 -4.96 -1.00
CA LEU A 120 -25.76 -5.64 -1.37
C LEU A 120 -25.05 -6.25 -0.15
N ASN A 121 -24.93 -5.49 0.94
CA ASN A 121 -24.31 -5.98 2.18
C ASN A 121 -25.14 -7.11 2.81
N TRP A 122 -26.46 -6.98 2.82
CA TRP A 122 -27.35 -8.06 3.26
C TRP A 122 -27.15 -9.32 2.43
N VAL A 123 -27.09 -9.21 1.10
CA VAL A 123 -26.85 -10.37 0.22
C VAL A 123 -25.49 -11.00 0.49
N ARG A 124 -24.43 -10.21 0.69
CA ARG A 124 -23.10 -10.71 1.06
C ARG A 124 -23.12 -11.47 2.38
N GLU A 125 -23.82 -10.96 3.38
CA GLU A 125 -23.98 -11.62 4.68
C GLU A 125 -24.73 -12.95 4.54
N GLN A 126 -25.85 -12.96 3.81
CA GLN A 126 -26.61 -14.19 3.58
C GLN A 126 -25.83 -15.22 2.76
N TRP A 127 -25.07 -14.77 1.76
CA TRP A 127 -24.17 -15.62 0.98
C TRP A 127 -23.09 -16.26 1.86
N SER A 128 -22.49 -15.52 2.77
CA SER A 128 -21.51 -16.04 3.74
C SER A 128 -22.14 -17.13 4.65
N LYS A 129 -23.36 -16.89 5.14
CA LYS A 129 -24.11 -17.89 5.93
C LYS A 129 -24.40 -19.15 5.12
N TYR A 130 -24.82 -18.98 3.88
CA TYR A 130 -25.06 -20.09 2.96
C TYR A 130 -23.79 -20.91 2.67
N LYS A 131 -22.66 -20.27 2.47
CA LYS A 131 -21.37 -20.96 2.35
C LYS A 131 -21.01 -21.77 3.58
N THR A 132 -21.27 -21.22 4.77
CA THR A 132 -21.06 -21.97 6.03
C THR A 132 -21.94 -23.20 6.09
N TYR A 133 -23.22 -23.08 5.70
CA TYR A 133 -24.14 -24.20 5.59
C TYR A 133 -23.63 -25.26 4.60
N LEU A 134 -23.21 -24.84 3.38
CA LEU A 134 -22.65 -25.75 2.38
C LEU A 134 -21.40 -26.48 2.90
N SER A 135 -20.53 -25.79 3.64
CA SER A 135 -19.33 -26.39 4.24
C SER A 135 -19.66 -27.45 5.29
N GLN A 136 -20.73 -27.25 6.05
CA GLN A 136 -21.23 -28.25 7.02
C GLN A 136 -21.85 -29.45 6.33
N GLU A 137 -22.64 -29.23 5.29
CA GLU A 137 -23.22 -30.29 4.47
C GLU A 137 -22.15 -31.19 3.83
N MET A 138 -21.06 -30.60 3.34
CA MET A 138 -19.93 -31.36 2.77
C MET A 138 -19.18 -32.21 3.81
N GLN A 139 -19.24 -31.89 5.10
CA GLN A 139 -18.65 -32.75 6.14
C GLN A 139 -19.46 -34.00 6.43
N GLY A 140 -20.75 -34.00 6.08
CA GLY A 140 -21.67 -35.11 6.34
C GLY A 140 -22.07 -35.91 5.10
N ASN A 141 -21.87 -35.38 3.90
CA ASN A 141 -22.33 -35.97 2.64
C ASN A 141 -21.25 -35.92 1.57
N GLU A 142 -21.01 -37.06 0.88
CA GLU A 142 -20.03 -37.16 -0.21
C GLU A 142 -20.47 -36.44 -1.51
N ASP A 143 -21.79 -36.22 -1.71
CA ASP A 143 -22.37 -35.67 -2.94
C ASP A 143 -23.28 -34.46 -2.70
N VAL A 144 -22.75 -33.38 -2.15
CA VAL A 144 -23.50 -32.12 -2.07
C VAL A 144 -23.65 -31.50 -3.46
N LYS A 145 -24.88 -31.14 -3.85
CA LYS A 145 -25.18 -30.61 -5.18
C LYS A 145 -25.76 -29.21 -5.14
N ILE A 146 -25.32 -28.37 -6.06
CA ILE A 146 -25.94 -27.08 -6.37
C ILE A 146 -26.62 -27.22 -7.74
N GLY A 147 -27.92 -27.46 -7.73
CA GLY A 147 -28.67 -27.86 -8.92
C GLY A 147 -28.13 -29.16 -9.51
N ASN A 148 -27.63 -29.10 -10.74
CA ASN A 148 -27.08 -30.27 -11.45
C ASN A 148 -25.56 -30.42 -11.27
N TYR A 149 -24.91 -29.56 -10.50
CA TYR A 149 -23.45 -29.54 -10.31
C TYR A 149 -23.09 -30.10 -8.93
N ILE A 150 -22.02 -30.90 -8.89
CA ILE A 150 -21.44 -31.38 -7.62
C ILE A 150 -20.59 -30.24 -7.02
N LEU A 151 -20.82 -29.94 -5.75
CA LEU A 151 -20.00 -29.00 -5.01
C LEU A 151 -18.68 -29.67 -4.60
N THR A 152 -17.55 -29.19 -5.10
CA THR A 152 -16.23 -29.78 -4.86
C THR A 152 -15.38 -28.94 -3.90
N GLY A 153 -15.78 -27.69 -3.62
CA GLY A 153 -15.05 -26.87 -2.65
C GLY A 153 -15.81 -25.62 -2.23
N VAL A 154 -15.62 -25.24 -0.97
CA VAL A 154 -16.05 -23.95 -0.40
C VAL A 154 -14.84 -23.27 0.20
N ASN A 155 -14.41 -22.17 -0.41
CA ASN A 155 -13.22 -21.42 -0.02
C ASN A 155 -13.58 -20.04 0.55
N PRO A 156 -12.67 -19.30 1.17
CA PRO A 156 -12.97 -17.97 1.75
C PRO A 156 -13.61 -16.97 0.77
N SER A 157 -13.22 -16.97 -0.50
CA SER A 157 -13.67 -16.01 -1.51
C SER A 157 -14.42 -16.59 -2.71
N ASN A 158 -14.64 -17.92 -2.75
CA ASN A 158 -15.31 -18.60 -3.86
C ASN A 158 -15.92 -19.94 -3.44
N ILE A 159 -16.74 -20.52 -4.34
CA ILE A 159 -17.13 -21.94 -4.31
C ILE A 159 -16.70 -22.61 -5.61
N VAL A 160 -16.47 -23.92 -5.56
CA VAL A 160 -16.14 -24.74 -6.74
C VAL A 160 -17.28 -25.73 -6.96
N ILE A 161 -17.94 -25.66 -8.13
CA ILE A 161 -19.01 -26.56 -8.53
C ILE A 161 -18.65 -27.21 -9.85
N GLY A 162 -18.54 -28.53 -9.87
CA GLY A 162 -17.99 -29.25 -11.02
C GLY A 162 -16.60 -28.73 -11.36
N THR A 163 -16.43 -28.17 -12.57
CA THR A 163 -15.19 -27.57 -13.07
C THR A 163 -15.17 -26.02 -12.95
N TYR A 164 -16.21 -25.43 -12.36
CA TYR A 164 -16.38 -23.97 -12.31
C TYR A 164 -15.97 -23.42 -10.95
N ASN A 165 -15.08 -22.43 -10.98
CA ASN A 165 -14.71 -21.63 -9.81
C ASN A 165 -15.53 -20.33 -9.84
N LEU A 166 -16.46 -20.17 -8.90
CA LEU A 166 -17.38 -19.05 -8.84
C LEU A 166 -17.04 -18.15 -7.66
N SER A 167 -16.58 -16.92 -7.94
CA SER A 167 -16.26 -15.96 -6.88
C SER A 167 -17.53 -15.48 -6.16
N ASP A 168 -17.39 -15.15 -4.87
CA ASP A 168 -18.46 -14.62 -4.05
C ASP A 168 -19.07 -13.36 -4.66
N ASN A 169 -18.23 -12.45 -5.18
CA ASN A 169 -18.70 -11.22 -5.81
C ASN A 169 -19.56 -11.51 -7.05
N LEU A 170 -19.15 -12.48 -7.88
CA LEU A 170 -19.91 -12.85 -9.06
C LEU A 170 -21.33 -13.35 -8.69
N ILE A 171 -21.45 -14.17 -7.65
CA ILE A 171 -22.75 -14.69 -7.21
C ILE A 171 -23.62 -13.57 -6.61
N VAL A 172 -23.03 -12.71 -5.77
CA VAL A 172 -23.73 -11.60 -5.15
C VAL A 172 -24.23 -10.60 -6.20
N GLU A 173 -23.40 -10.24 -7.18
CA GLU A 173 -23.79 -9.34 -8.28
C GLU A 173 -24.88 -9.96 -9.16
N ALA A 174 -24.76 -11.25 -9.50
CA ALA A 174 -25.76 -11.96 -10.29
C ALA A 174 -27.10 -12.07 -9.54
N TYR A 175 -27.08 -12.29 -8.22
CA TYR A 175 -28.30 -12.31 -7.41
C TYR A 175 -29.02 -10.95 -7.45
N ILE A 176 -28.29 -9.85 -7.28
CA ILE A 176 -28.87 -8.50 -7.32
C ILE A 176 -29.37 -8.15 -8.72
N ALA A 177 -28.64 -8.49 -9.77
CA ALA A 177 -29.06 -8.25 -11.16
C ALA A 177 -30.37 -8.96 -11.48
N ARG A 178 -30.54 -10.19 -10.99
CA ARG A 178 -31.79 -10.96 -11.17
C ARG A 178 -33.02 -10.30 -10.54
N GLU A 179 -32.85 -9.65 -9.40
CA GLU A 179 -33.96 -8.97 -8.71
C GLU A 179 -34.35 -7.62 -9.29
N ILE A 180 -33.42 -6.97 -10.03
CA ILE A 180 -33.68 -5.65 -10.65
C ILE A 180 -34.36 -5.79 -12.00
N ASP A 181 -34.09 -6.84 -12.74
CA ASP A 181 -34.50 -6.99 -14.15
C ASP A 181 -35.23 -8.33 -14.38
N HIS A 182 -36.47 -8.44 -13.91
CA HIS A 182 -37.29 -9.62 -14.08
C HIS A 182 -37.67 -9.96 -15.54
N ASP A 183 -37.48 -9.04 -16.50
CA ASP A 183 -38.00 -9.13 -17.87
C ASP A 183 -36.93 -9.33 -18.95
N LYS A 184 -35.63 -9.36 -18.62
CA LYS A 184 -34.61 -9.68 -19.63
C LYS A 184 -34.27 -11.17 -19.62
N GLU A 185 -34.67 -11.88 -20.66
CA GLU A 185 -34.04 -13.13 -21.09
C GLU A 185 -32.57 -12.88 -21.43
N TYR A 186 -31.77 -12.86 -20.39
CA TYR A 186 -30.33 -12.79 -20.53
C TYR A 186 -29.82 -14.18 -20.90
N THR A 187 -29.41 -14.37 -22.16
CA THR A 187 -28.74 -15.59 -22.62
C THR A 187 -27.24 -15.46 -22.38
N PRO A 188 -26.73 -16.04 -21.31
CA PRO A 188 -25.35 -15.83 -20.89
C PRO A 188 -24.36 -16.73 -21.65
N PRO A 189 -23.08 -16.36 -21.76
CA PRO A 189 -22.01 -17.27 -22.14
C PRO A 189 -21.99 -18.52 -21.25
N TYR A 190 -21.45 -19.62 -21.73
CA TYR A 190 -21.52 -20.96 -21.13
C TYR A 190 -21.21 -21.06 -19.61
N PHE A 191 -20.29 -20.28 -19.09
CA PHE A 191 -19.96 -20.27 -17.65
C PHE A 191 -21.04 -19.61 -16.77
N LEU A 192 -21.89 -18.74 -17.33
CA LEU A 192 -22.96 -18.07 -16.58
C LEU A 192 -24.11 -19.03 -16.22
N LYS A 193 -24.24 -20.18 -16.87
CA LYS A 193 -25.25 -21.18 -16.49
C LYS A 193 -25.01 -21.74 -15.10
N ALA A 194 -23.76 -22.02 -14.74
CA ALA A 194 -23.39 -22.44 -13.39
C ALA A 194 -23.65 -21.34 -12.34
N THR A 195 -23.33 -20.08 -12.66
CA THR A 195 -23.62 -18.90 -11.82
C THR A 195 -25.12 -18.76 -11.57
N TRP A 196 -25.94 -18.81 -12.63
CA TRP A 196 -27.41 -18.71 -12.52
C TRP A 196 -28.04 -19.88 -11.76
N THR A 197 -27.53 -21.09 -11.94
CA THR A 197 -27.96 -22.24 -11.15
C THR A 197 -27.65 -22.00 -9.68
N THR A 198 -26.46 -21.55 -9.35
CA THR A 198 -26.07 -21.23 -7.97
C THR A 198 -26.94 -20.13 -7.36
N VAL A 199 -27.17 -19.03 -8.10
CA VAL A 199 -28.07 -17.96 -7.67
C VAL A 199 -29.51 -18.47 -7.44
N SER A 200 -30.01 -19.37 -8.29
CA SER A 200 -31.36 -19.93 -8.14
C SER A 200 -31.46 -20.79 -6.88
N VAL A 201 -30.48 -21.67 -6.63
CA VAL A 201 -30.46 -22.51 -5.43
C VAL A 201 -30.29 -21.67 -4.18
N PHE A 202 -29.42 -20.67 -4.21
CA PHE A 202 -29.26 -19.69 -3.10
C PHE A 202 -30.57 -18.92 -2.83
N SER A 203 -31.29 -18.49 -3.86
CA SER A 203 -32.61 -17.86 -3.70
C SER A 203 -33.65 -18.80 -3.04
N SER A 204 -33.66 -20.09 -3.43
CA SER A 204 -34.51 -21.09 -2.79
C SER A 204 -34.16 -21.30 -1.32
N TYR A 205 -32.84 -21.35 -1.00
CA TYR A 205 -32.36 -21.44 0.38
C TYR A 205 -32.85 -20.27 1.22
N LEU A 206 -32.76 -19.02 0.69
CA LEU A 206 -33.26 -17.85 1.39
C LEU A 206 -34.75 -17.91 1.68
N GLN A 207 -35.55 -18.37 0.72
CA GLN A 207 -37.00 -18.54 0.87
C GLN A 207 -37.34 -19.61 1.92
N GLU A 208 -36.71 -20.75 1.88
CA GLU A 208 -36.90 -21.85 2.84
C GLU A 208 -36.56 -21.46 4.26
N HIS A 209 -35.57 -20.55 4.45
CA HIS A 209 -35.16 -20.05 5.75
C HIS A 209 -35.83 -18.72 6.13
N ASN A 210 -36.87 -18.29 5.40
CA ASN A 210 -37.60 -17.03 5.62
C ASN A 210 -36.68 -15.79 5.65
N GLN A 211 -35.58 -15.79 4.89
CA GLN A 211 -34.64 -14.69 4.78
C GLN A 211 -35.11 -13.77 3.64
N THR A 212 -35.78 -12.67 4.00
CA THR A 212 -36.22 -11.66 3.05
C THR A 212 -35.55 -10.34 3.41
N TYR A 213 -34.97 -9.66 2.43
CA TYR A 213 -34.44 -8.32 2.64
C TYR A 213 -35.57 -7.36 3.00
N GLN A 214 -35.50 -6.79 4.18
CA GLN A 214 -36.37 -5.68 4.59
C GLN A 214 -35.52 -4.42 4.67
N ALA A 215 -35.87 -3.42 3.88
CA ALA A 215 -35.21 -2.12 3.97
C ALA A 215 -35.46 -1.56 5.38
N PRO A 216 -34.39 -1.19 6.12
CA PRO A 216 -34.60 -0.58 7.45
C PRO A 216 -35.41 0.69 7.33
N ASN A 217 -36.34 0.93 8.26
CA ASN A 217 -37.12 2.18 8.33
C ASN A 217 -36.17 3.36 8.53
N GLY A 218 -36.18 4.35 7.63
CA GLY A 218 -35.35 5.55 7.73
C GLY A 218 -34.01 5.51 6.98
N VAL A 219 -33.84 4.67 6.00
CA VAL A 219 -32.61 4.30 5.26
C VAL A 219 -31.93 5.43 4.48
N LEU A 220 -32.33 6.64 4.55
CA LEU A 220 -31.55 7.76 3.98
C LEU A 220 -30.23 8.06 4.71
N LYS A 221 -29.84 7.28 5.73
CA LYS A 221 -28.72 7.64 6.62
C LYS A 221 -27.44 6.84 6.47
N ASP A 222 -27.40 5.70 5.86
CA ASP A 222 -26.16 4.91 5.80
C ASP A 222 -25.53 4.92 4.41
N LYS A 223 -25.15 6.13 3.97
CA LYS A 223 -24.21 6.25 2.87
C LYS A 223 -22.87 5.69 3.33
N ILE A 224 -22.35 4.68 2.63
CA ILE A 224 -20.99 4.19 2.92
C ILE A 224 -20.02 5.34 2.75
N GLU A 225 -19.23 5.59 3.78
CA GLU A 225 -18.21 6.63 3.76
C GLU A 225 -17.11 6.26 2.78
N LEU A 226 -16.72 7.20 1.93
CA LEU A 226 -15.57 7.07 1.08
C LEU A 226 -14.29 7.11 1.94
N LYS A 227 -13.60 5.99 2.02
CA LYS A 227 -12.38 5.81 2.79
C LYS A 227 -11.14 6.02 1.93
N ASN A 228 -10.10 6.60 2.51
CA ASN A 228 -8.79 6.69 1.88
C ASN A 228 -7.99 5.42 2.16
N PHE A 229 -7.35 4.84 1.15
CA PHE A 229 -6.46 3.69 1.26
C PHE A 229 -5.03 4.14 0.96
N ILE A 230 -4.10 3.84 1.86
CA ILE A 230 -2.71 4.31 1.77
C ILE A 230 -1.77 3.10 1.70
N LEU A 231 -1.03 2.99 0.61
CA LEU A 231 0.05 2.03 0.44
C LEU A 231 1.39 2.76 0.54
N ILE A 232 2.20 2.43 1.53
CA ILE A 232 3.58 2.89 1.63
C ILE A 232 4.50 1.82 1.02
N ILE A 233 5.37 2.25 0.10
CA ILE A 233 6.44 1.43 -0.47
C ILE A 233 7.77 2.00 0.02
N ASP A 234 8.34 1.37 1.04
CA ASP A 234 9.63 1.78 1.59
C ASP A 234 10.76 1.29 0.68
N GLU A 235 11.80 2.11 0.50
CA GLU A 235 12.93 1.84 -0.40
C GLU A 235 12.48 1.53 -1.84
N ILE A 236 11.54 2.32 -2.37
CA ILE A 236 10.87 2.06 -3.65
C ILE A 236 11.85 1.89 -4.83
N ASN A 237 13.00 2.55 -4.79
CA ASN A 237 14.04 2.49 -5.84
C ASN A 237 14.96 1.26 -5.74
N ARG A 238 14.85 0.42 -4.70
CA ARG A 238 15.64 -0.81 -4.60
C ARG A 238 15.20 -1.91 -5.56
N ALA A 239 13.94 -1.89 -6.00
CA ALA A 239 13.46 -2.81 -7.03
C ALA A 239 13.42 -2.14 -8.41
N ASN A 240 13.40 -2.94 -9.47
CA ASN A 240 13.18 -2.47 -10.83
C ASN A 240 11.70 -2.12 -11.01
N LEU A 241 11.31 -0.86 -10.77
CA LEU A 241 9.92 -0.41 -10.78
C LEU A 241 9.15 -0.75 -12.07
N PRO A 242 9.69 -0.56 -13.28
CA PRO A 242 9.03 -0.98 -14.50
C PRO A 242 8.70 -2.48 -14.53
N MET A 243 9.58 -3.33 -14.05
CA MET A 243 9.34 -4.77 -13.99
C MET A 243 8.33 -5.15 -12.90
N VAL A 244 8.38 -4.49 -11.73
CA VAL A 244 7.47 -4.77 -10.60
C VAL A 244 6.05 -4.28 -10.86
N LEU A 245 5.89 -3.13 -11.50
CA LEU A 245 4.59 -2.52 -11.77
C LEU A 245 3.96 -2.98 -13.08
N GLY A 246 4.79 -3.36 -14.07
CA GLY A 246 4.32 -3.81 -15.37
C GLY A 246 3.30 -2.86 -16.00
N GLU A 247 2.18 -3.39 -16.44
CA GLU A 247 1.07 -2.66 -17.05
C GLU A 247 0.37 -1.68 -16.09
N LEU A 248 0.53 -1.84 -14.78
CA LEU A 248 -0.05 -0.92 -13.79
C LEU A 248 0.59 0.47 -13.80
N ILE A 249 1.73 0.64 -14.48
CA ILE A 249 2.28 1.97 -14.76
C ILE A 249 1.23 2.86 -15.45
N TYR A 250 0.42 2.28 -16.35
CA TYR A 250 -0.70 2.99 -16.96
C TYR A 250 -1.78 3.37 -15.93
N ALA A 251 -2.14 2.44 -15.06
CA ALA A 251 -3.16 2.65 -14.04
C ALA A 251 -2.79 3.71 -12.99
N LEU A 252 -1.49 3.93 -12.75
CA LEU A 252 -1.03 5.02 -11.87
C LEU A 252 -1.46 6.41 -12.37
N GLU A 253 -1.54 6.60 -13.68
CA GLU A 253 -1.94 7.86 -14.32
C GLU A 253 -3.46 7.90 -14.54
N TYR A 254 -4.05 6.78 -14.96
CA TYR A 254 -5.47 6.68 -15.35
C TYR A 254 -6.28 5.92 -14.31
N ARG A 255 -6.45 6.54 -13.14
CA ARG A 255 -7.17 5.96 -12.02
C ARG A 255 -8.63 5.63 -12.36
N GLY A 256 -9.13 4.52 -11.83
CA GLY A 256 -10.50 4.04 -12.06
C GLY A 256 -10.71 3.32 -13.40
N ARG A 257 -9.68 3.24 -14.27
CA ARG A 257 -9.76 2.47 -15.53
C ARG A 257 -9.30 1.03 -15.31
N LYS A 258 -9.95 0.10 -15.99
CA LYS A 258 -9.54 -1.30 -16.07
C LYS A 258 -8.23 -1.41 -16.85
N VAL A 259 -7.28 -2.15 -16.30
CA VAL A 259 -6.02 -2.49 -16.96
C VAL A 259 -5.91 -4.01 -16.99
N GLU A 260 -5.75 -4.56 -18.18
CA GLU A 260 -5.58 -5.99 -18.40
C GLU A 260 -4.21 -6.43 -17.91
N THR A 261 -4.16 -7.54 -17.19
CA THR A 261 -2.95 -8.12 -16.59
C THR A 261 -2.65 -9.48 -17.19
N LEU A 262 -1.39 -9.93 -17.06
CA LEU A 262 -0.93 -11.22 -17.57
C LEU A 262 -1.65 -12.41 -16.94
N TYR A 263 -2.06 -12.31 -15.68
CA TYR A 263 -2.66 -13.40 -14.92
C TYR A 263 -4.17 -13.22 -14.81
N ASN A 264 -4.90 -14.27 -15.15
CA ASN A 264 -6.34 -14.36 -14.88
C ASN A 264 -6.54 -14.93 -13.47
N VAL A 265 -7.12 -14.14 -12.57
CA VAL A 265 -7.42 -14.54 -11.21
C VAL A 265 -8.93 -14.60 -11.03
N GLU A 266 -9.46 -15.79 -10.70
CA GLU A 266 -10.90 -16.02 -10.48
C GLU A 266 -11.79 -15.59 -11.68
N GLY A 267 -11.29 -15.71 -12.90
CA GLY A 267 -12.02 -15.33 -14.13
C GLY A 267 -11.86 -13.86 -14.53
N ASP A 268 -11.13 -13.03 -13.76
CA ASP A 268 -10.86 -11.64 -14.09
C ASP A 268 -9.35 -11.40 -14.32
N ASN A 269 -9.03 -10.91 -15.52
CA ASN A 269 -7.67 -10.49 -15.88
C ASN A 269 -7.45 -8.99 -15.72
N ASN A 270 -8.41 -8.23 -15.15
CA ASN A 270 -8.29 -6.80 -14.98
C ASN A 270 -7.92 -6.39 -13.55
N ILE A 271 -7.21 -5.28 -13.43
CA ILE A 271 -7.00 -4.55 -12.19
C ILE A 271 -7.44 -3.10 -12.36
N ILE A 272 -8.06 -2.55 -11.33
CA ILE A 272 -8.41 -1.13 -11.24
C ILE A 272 -7.65 -0.53 -10.06
N LEU A 273 -6.86 0.52 -10.29
CA LEU A 273 -6.37 1.38 -9.22
C LEU A 273 -7.37 2.52 -8.98
N PRO A 274 -8.17 2.48 -7.92
CA PRO A 274 -9.25 3.46 -7.72
C PRO A 274 -8.73 4.82 -7.26
N PRO A 275 -9.55 5.90 -7.39
CA PRO A 275 -9.16 7.26 -7.02
C PRO A 275 -8.89 7.49 -5.53
N ASN A 276 -9.40 6.62 -4.65
CA ASN A 276 -9.21 6.66 -3.19
C ASN A 276 -8.00 5.83 -2.70
N LEU A 277 -7.23 5.24 -3.62
CA LEU A 277 -5.96 4.56 -3.34
C LEU A 277 -4.79 5.51 -3.57
N TYR A 278 -3.98 5.74 -2.54
CA TYR A 278 -2.81 6.59 -2.56
C TYR A 278 -1.54 5.77 -2.36
N ILE A 279 -0.49 6.08 -3.12
CA ILE A 279 0.79 5.39 -3.04
C ILE A 279 1.87 6.38 -2.61
N ILE A 280 2.59 6.05 -1.54
CA ILE A 280 3.69 6.86 -1.02
C ILE A 280 4.97 6.01 -1.04
N GLY A 281 5.91 6.38 -1.89
CA GLY A 281 7.24 5.76 -1.91
C GLY A 281 8.23 6.52 -1.02
N THR A 282 9.19 5.82 -0.41
CA THR A 282 10.38 6.45 0.15
C THR A 282 11.61 6.02 -0.65
N MET A 283 12.57 6.93 -0.83
CA MET A 283 13.76 6.69 -1.62
C MET A 283 15.00 7.30 -0.95
N ASN A 284 16.03 6.49 -0.76
CA ASN A 284 17.34 6.98 -0.34
C ASN A 284 18.12 7.48 -1.56
N THR A 285 18.61 8.72 -1.50
CA THR A 285 19.33 9.38 -2.60
C THR A 285 20.84 9.19 -2.52
N ALA A 286 21.38 8.89 -1.34
CA ALA A 286 22.82 8.69 -1.16
C ALA A 286 23.34 7.35 -1.71
N ASP A 287 22.45 6.35 -1.86
CA ASP A 287 22.82 5.00 -2.30
C ASP A 287 22.87 4.92 -3.84
N ARG A 288 24.09 4.94 -4.41
CA ARG A 288 24.33 4.83 -5.86
C ARG A 288 24.16 3.40 -6.40
N SER A 289 24.15 2.39 -5.53
CA SER A 289 23.94 1.00 -5.93
C SER A 289 22.51 0.72 -6.37
N VAL A 290 21.61 1.66 -6.15
CA VAL A 290 20.17 1.55 -6.41
C VAL A 290 19.80 2.21 -7.73
N GLY A 291 18.89 1.59 -8.48
CA GLY A 291 18.48 2.06 -9.80
C GLY A 291 17.87 3.46 -9.82
N HIS A 292 18.11 4.20 -10.91
CA HIS A 292 17.43 5.45 -11.16
C HIS A 292 15.96 5.18 -11.53
N ILE A 293 15.06 6.01 -10.99
CA ILE A 293 13.65 5.99 -11.41
C ILE A 293 13.57 6.56 -12.83
N ASP A 294 13.05 5.76 -13.76
CA ASP A 294 12.90 6.16 -15.15
C ASP A 294 11.87 7.29 -15.35
N TYR A 295 11.90 7.92 -16.51
CA TYR A 295 11.02 9.05 -16.84
C TYR A 295 9.53 8.66 -16.89
N ALA A 296 9.21 7.40 -17.24
CA ALA A 296 7.85 6.92 -17.31
C ALA A 296 7.21 6.85 -15.91
N ILE A 297 7.96 6.37 -14.93
CA ILE A 297 7.56 6.38 -13.52
C ILE A 297 7.59 7.81 -12.97
N ARG A 298 8.66 8.56 -13.27
CA ARG A 298 8.88 9.90 -12.70
C ARG A 298 7.74 10.87 -12.98
N ARG A 299 7.13 10.83 -14.17
CA ARG A 299 5.98 11.70 -14.50
C ARG A 299 4.68 11.36 -13.76
N ARG A 300 4.57 10.14 -13.22
CA ARG A 300 3.38 9.63 -12.53
C ARG A 300 3.38 9.87 -11.02
N PHE A 301 4.54 10.22 -10.48
CA PHE A 301 4.70 10.56 -9.08
C PHE A 301 4.99 12.05 -8.90
N ALA A 302 4.51 12.62 -7.81
CA ALA A 302 5.09 13.84 -7.26
C ALA A 302 6.36 13.46 -6.48
N PHE A 303 7.34 14.36 -6.44
CA PHE A 303 8.59 14.15 -5.69
C PHE A 303 8.76 15.25 -4.68
N GLU A 304 9.09 14.88 -3.45
CA GLU A 304 9.40 15.82 -2.38
C GLU A 304 10.72 15.44 -1.71
N TYR A 305 11.58 16.44 -1.54
CA TYR A 305 12.83 16.28 -0.79
C TYR A 305 12.59 16.43 0.70
N ILE A 306 12.96 15.41 1.47
CA ILE A 306 13.00 15.46 2.93
C ILE A 306 14.45 15.69 3.34
N GLU A 307 14.76 16.95 3.53
CA GLU A 307 16.13 17.38 3.83
C GLU A 307 16.49 17.15 5.31
N SER A 308 17.79 17.01 5.55
CA SER A 308 18.36 17.06 6.89
C SER A 308 18.19 18.46 7.48
N ARG A 309 17.62 18.56 8.67
CA ARG A 309 17.32 19.85 9.30
C ARG A 309 17.51 19.79 10.82
N ASN A 310 17.73 20.95 11.42
CA ASN A 310 17.79 21.06 12.87
C ASN A 310 16.38 20.98 13.47
N ILE A 311 16.16 20.02 14.35
CA ILE A 311 14.86 19.72 14.97
C ILE A 311 14.83 20.03 16.48
N LYS A 312 15.76 20.85 17.00
CA LYS A 312 15.88 21.16 18.43
C LYS A 312 14.59 21.71 19.07
N ASP A 313 13.80 22.43 18.26
CA ASP A 313 12.57 23.07 18.71
C ASP A 313 11.31 22.18 18.46
N GLU A 314 11.50 20.95 17.97
CA GLU A 314 10.43 20.00 17.73
C GLU A 314 10.19 19.13 18.96
N LYS A 315 8.93 18.69 19.11
CA LYS A 315 8.55 17.77 20.16
C LYS A 315 9.02 16.35 19.80
N LEU A 316 10.00 15.86 20.50
CA LEU A 316 10.48 14.49 20.45
C LEU A 316 9.68 13.58 21.39
N GLN A 317 9.92 12.27 21.31
CA GLN A 317 9.31 11.29 22.22
C GLN A 317 9.92 11.43 23.62
N ASP A 318 9.21 10.92 24.63
CA ASP A 318 9.67 10.98 26.01
C ASP A 318 11.02 10.25 26.17
N GLY A 319 12.00 10.97 26.68
CA GLY A 319 13.35 10.45 26.87
C GLY A 319 14.31 10.65 25.69
N GLU A 320 13.84 11.19 24.58
CA GLU A 320 14.66 11.58 23.43
C GLU A 320 15.17 13.00 23.57
N LYS A 321 16.40 13.25 23.09
CA LYS A 321 17.02 14.59 23.02
C LYS A 321 17.76 14.76 21.71
N PHE A 322 17.62 15.90 21.09
CA PHE A 322 18.36 16.24 19.88
C PHE A 322 19.69 16.93 20.24
N ASP A 323 20.80 16.40 19.72
CA ASP A 323 22.14 17.02 19.87
C ASP A 323 22.37 18.01 18.75
N ASP A 324 21.88 19.24 18.95
CA ASP A 324 21.98 20.31 17.96
C ASP A 324 23.43 20.74 17.70
N LYS A 325 24.33 20.62 18.70
CA LYS A 325 25.73 20.96 18.54
C LYS A 325 26.45 19.98 17.63
N LEU A 326 26.27 18.69 17.86
CA LEU A 326 26.83 17.63 17.01
C LEU A 326 26.26 17.72 15.61
N PHE A 327 24.92 17.88 15.48
CA PHE A 327 24.25 18.07 14.21
C PHE A 327 24.88 19.22 13.41
N ASN A 328 24.93 20.42 13.98
CA ASN A 328 25.47 21.59 13.29
C ASN A 328 26.96 21.43 12.92
N SER A 329 27.73 20.72 13.72
CA SER A 329 29.13 20.45 13.44
C SER A 329 29.31 19.49 12.27
N VAL A 330 28.51 18.44 12.21
CA VAL A 330 28.53 17.45 11.09
C VAL A 330 27.98 18.09 9.82
N GLN A 331 26.90 18.87 9.89
CA GLN A 331 26.32 19.52 8.71
C GLN A 331 27.31 20.46 7.99
N LYS A 332 28.24 21.10 8.71
CA LYS A 332 29.28 21.93 8.11
C LYS A 332 30.18 21.19 7.12
N ILE A 333 30.34 19.88 7.25
CA ILE A 333 31.09 19.06 6.30
C ILE A 333 30.42 19.09 4.92
N PHE A 334 29.09 19.18 4.89
CA PHE A 334 28.28 19.19 3.67
C PHE A 334 27.93 20.60 3.18
N ASP A 335 28.11 21.65 4.03
CA ASP A 335 27.74 23.04 3.70
C ASP A 335 28.72 23.71 2.73
N ASN A 336 29.96 23.27 2.73
CA ASN A 336 31.01 23.85 1.91
C ASN A 336 31.47 22.85 0.85
N GLN A 337 31.66 23.31 -0.37
CA GLN A 337 32.30 22.53 -1.46
C GLN A 337 33.75 22.08 -1.13
N THR A 338 34.21 22.36 0.09
CA THR A 338 35.51 21.92 0.58
C THR A 338 35.61 20.41 0.70
N TRP A 339 34.70 19.79 1.46
CA TRP A 339 34.73 18.35 1.71
C TRP A 339 33.78 17.55 0.81
N LEU A 340 32.64 18.15 0.45
CA LEU A 340 31.68 17.50 -0.45
C LEU A 340 32.26 17.47 -1.88
N SER A 341 32.20 16.31 -2.53
CA SER A 341 32.57 16.17 -3.93
C SER A 341 31.56 16.89 -4.83
N GLU A 342 32.04 17.50 -5.92
CA GLU A 342 31.22 18.28 -6.87
C GLU A 342 30.14 17.46 -7.60
N GLU A 343 30.28 16.14 -7.59
CA GLU A 343 29.33 15.21 -8.18
C GLU A 343 28.06 15.01 -7.34
N PHE A 344 28.03 15.50 -6.10
CA PHE A 344 26.95 15.28 -5.15
C PHE A 344 26.29 16.59 -4.70
N ASP A 345 24.98 16.57 -4.61
CA ASP A 345 24.19 17.62 -3.96
C ASP A 345 24.10 17.32 -2.45
N LYS A 346 24.26 18.33 -1.63
CA LYS A 346 24.08 18.23 -0.19
C LYS A 346 22.74 17.57 0.20
N ARG A 347 21.68 17.90 -0.52
CA ARG A 347 20.32 17.36 -0.25
C ARG A 347 20.26 15.84 -0.37
N ASP A 348 21.10 15.26 -1.20
CA ASP A 348 21.11 13.82 -1.47
C ASP A 348 21.91 13.02 -0.45
N VAL A 349 22.90 13.65 0.21
CA VAL A 349 23.89 12.93 1.02
C VAL A 349 24.05 13.43 2.46
N ALA A 350 23.59 14.63 2.81
CA ALA A 350 23.77 15.15 4.17
C ALA A 350 23.06 14.27 5.19
N ILE A 351 23.80 13.79 6.19
CA ILE A 351 23.29 12.86 7.20
C ILE A 351 22.04 13.43 7.89
N GLY A 352 21.00 12.63 7.94
CA GLY A 352 19.70 13.02 8.47
C GLY A 352 19.70 13.25 9.98
N HIS A 353 18.75 14.05 10.42
CA HIS A 353 18.63 14.49 11.82
C HIS A 353 18.36 13.33 12.81
N SER A 354 17.83 12.18 12.37
CA SER A 354 17.58 11.04 13.26
C SER A 354 18.84 10.45 13.89
N TYR A 355 19.99 10.59 13.24
CA TYR A 355 21.30 10.16 13.78
C TYR A 355 21.76 10.98 14.99
N PHE A 356 21.17 12.15 15.21
CA PHE A 356 21.51 13.06 16.29
C PHE A 356 20.48 13.06 17.43
N ILE A 357 19.50 12.16 17.37
CA ILE A 357 18.56 11.94 18.46
C ILE A 357 19.17 10.94 19.43
N THR A 358 19.41 11.37 20.66
CA THR A 358 19.95 10.54 21.75
C THR A 358 18.86 10.10 22.70
N THR A 359 19.05 8.95 23.34
CA THR A 359 18.17 8.39 24.37
C THR A 359 18.99 7.95 25.57
N LYS A 360 18.34 7.45 26.62
CA LYS A 360 19.05 6.86 27.76
C LYS A 360 19.90 5.63 27.37
N VAL A 361 19.46 4.89 26.34
CA VAL A 361 20.14 3.65 25.87
C VAL A 361 21.17 3.99 24.77
N MET A 362 20.85 4.93 23.89
CA MET A 362 21.71 5.35 22.77
C MET A 362 22.29 6.74 23.06
N SER A 363 23.44 6.78 23.74
CA SER A 363 24.12 8.03 24.08
C SER A 363 24.76 8.69 22.86
N ARG A 364 25.20 9.95 23.03
CA ARG A 364 25.97 10.69 22.00
C ARG A 364 27.19 9.88 21.53
N GLU A 365 27.98 9.35 22.48
CA GLU A 365 29.19 8.59 22.18
C GLU A 365 28.89 7.33 21.38
N MET A 366 27.77 6.67 21.70
CA MET A 366 27.31 5.50 20.93
C MET A 366 26.87 5.88 19.52
N ARG A 367 26.14 6.98 19.35
CA ARG A 367 25.75 7.51 18.04
C ARG A 367 26.99 7.82 17.18
N ILE A 368 27.96 8.51 17.77
CA ILE A 368 29.20 8.82 17.06
C ILE A 368 29.95 7.55 16.68
N LYS A 369 30.15 6.63 17.63
CA LYS A 369 30.98 5.44 17.44
C LYS A 369 30.40 4.43 16.46
N TYR A 370 29.10 4.18 16.55
CA TYR A 370 28.46 3.06 15.86
C TYR A 370 27.65 3.46 14.64
N GLU A 371 27.32 4.73 14.49
CA GLU A 371 26.47 5.19 13.38
C GLU A 371 27.10 6.32 12.55
N ILE A 372 27.40 7.45 13.16
CA ILE A 372 27.83 8.66 12.42
C ILE A 372 29.22 8.47 11.82
N ARG A 373 30.21 8.04 12.62
CA ARG A 373 31.57 7.84 12.15
C ARG A 373 31.67 6.76 11.07
N PRO A 374 31.11 5.56 11.22
CA PRO A 374 31.14 4.54 10.18
C PRO A 374 30.50 5.02 8.86
N LEU A 375 29.38 5.74 8.93
CA LEU A 375 28.73 6.30 7.75
C LEU A 375 29.59 7.34 7.02
N LEU A 376 30.23 8.26 7.77
CA LEU A 376 31.13 9.24 7.18
C LEU A 376 32.39 8.59 6.57
N GLU A 377 32.90 7.53 7.19
CA GLU A 377 34.03 6.75 6.65
C GLU A 377 33.64 6.01 5.36
N GLU A 378 32.41 5.52 5.26
CA GLU A 378 31.87 4.96 4.03
C GLU A 378 31.74 6.03 2.95
N TYR A 379 31.22 7.19 3.25
CA TYR A 379 31.13 8.33 2.33
C TYR A 379 32.51 8.78 1.78
N ILE A 380 33.56 8.64 2.58
CA ILE A 380 34.94 8.88 2.09
C ILE A 380 35.37 7.79 1.12
N LYS A 381 35.05 6.52 1.38
CA LYS A 381 35.40 5.38 0.50
C LYS A 381 34.66 5.50 -0.83
N ASP A 382 33.40 5.89 -0.79
CA ASP A 382 32.53 6.02 -1.97
C ASP A 382 32.77 7.32 -2.77
N GLY A 383 33.69 8.18 -2.29
CA GLY A 383 34.04 9.43 -2.97
C GLY A 383 32.98 10.54 -2.84
N ILE A 384 32.00 10.37 -1.96
CA ILE A 384 31.03 11.41 -1.60
C ILE A 384 31.73 12.55 -0.88
N LEU A 385 32.63 12.19 0.04
CA LEU A 385 33.52 13.14 0.72
C LEU A 385 34.94 13.01 0.19
N LYS A 386 35.58 14.15 -0.09
CA LYS A 386 36.97 14.24 -0.53
C LYS A 386 37.89 13.81 0.60
N LYS A 387 38.91 13.01 0.29
CA LYS A 387 39.91 12.54 1.28
C LYS A 387 40.81 13.68 1.78
N GLU A 388 41.09 14.63 0.89
CA GLU A 388 42.00 15.76 1.15
C GLU A 388 41.45 17.03 0.51
N TYR A 389 41.62 18.16 1.21
CA TYR A 389 41.33 19.49 0.70
C TYR A 389 42.26 20.53 1.34
N GLY A 390 42.93 21.36 0.51
CA GLY A 390 43.81 22.43 0.99
C GLY A 390 44.96 21.93 1.85
N GLY A 391 45.48 20.74 1.61
CA GLY A 391 46.58 20.12 2.37
C GLY A 391 46.16 19.53 3.72
N LYS A 392 44.87 19.50 4.04
CA LYS A 392 44.32 18.87 5.24
C LYS A 392 43.65 17.56 4.89
N GLN A 393 43.80 16.56 5.75
CA GLN A 393 43.09 15.28 5.64
C GLN A 393 41.73 15.38 6.33
N ILE A 394 40.67 14.84 5.70
CA ILE A 394 39.30 14.84 6.28
C ILE A 394 39.26 14.11 7.63
N GLN A 395 40.11 13.13 7.86
CA GLN A 395 40.20 12.40 9.14
C GLN A 395 40.54 13.28 10.31
N GLU A 396 41.36 14.32 10.11
CA GLU A 396 41.69 15.31 11.15
C GLU A 396 40.47 16.17 11.51
N GLU A 397 39.72 16.58 10.48
CA GLU A 397 38.46 17.31 10.65
C GLU A 397 37.42 16.46 11.38
N LEU A 398 37.21 15.21 10.96
CA LEU A 398 36.28 14.27 11.62
C LEU A 398 36.68 14.07 13.10
N ASN A 399 37.96 13.88 13.41
CA ASN A 399 38.42 13.68 14.75
C ASN A 399 38.21 14.97 15.62
N SER A 400 38.22 16.14 15.02
CA SER A 400 37.89 17.39 15.70
C SER A 400 36.39 17.55 16.00
N ILE A 401 35.53 17.19 15.04
CA ILE A 401 34.08 17.37 15.12
C ILE A 401 33.42 16.30 16.01
N LEU A 402 33.94 15.08 15.96
CA LEU A 402 33.37 13.91 16.64
C LEU A 402 33.99 13.60 18.02
N LYS A 403 34.57 14.64 18.67
CA LYS A 403 35.05 14.53 20.05
C LYS A 403 33.96 14.59 21.08
#